data_35323dfb94d3205feffe6b16bca3ea15
#
_entry.id   35323dfb94d3205feffe6b16bca3ea15
#
_cell.length_a   1.000
_cell.length_b   1.000
_cell.length_c   1.000
_cell.angle_alpha   90.00
_cell.angle_beta   90.00
_cell.angle_gamma   90.00
#
_symmetry.space_group_name_H-M   'P 1'
#
loop_
_entity.id
_entity.type
_entity.pdbx_description
1 polymer ?
#
loop_
_entity_poly.entity_id
_entity_poly.type
_entity_poly.pdbx_seq_one_letter_code
_entity_poly.pdbx_strand_id
1 'polypeptide(L)'
;MEQDQQTETKTTYADQPWKKQYSKHIPSKMDFAGLFLPDFLQRSVQNFPDKAALIFQGYVVTYKELQDMVDRFAACLKSFGIQKGDSVAILLPNTIQCVVSYYATIQLGGIVVMNNPLYADPELEHQFNDSGAKVLITLDLMANRMIDLRTKTNITQIVSTSLADYMPIAKSFVLKTAGKTRKISDYLPALPLIDKIPVLGNIKHAVCELQKLTADVKTAPDVYDWKELLANFAPDRSRAQLNDDDVVMYQYTGGTTGVSKGVMLTHGNMSKQLQQASIWFPELEDGKEVVLGALPFFHVFGLTTVMNFSVYKGWTNILVPKPQADQLLDIIHNYRPTFTPLVPTMFINMLNHPDIKKSDMTSIKACFSGSAPLAVDIIHEFEKMTGAVIIEGFGMTESSPVTHMNPFDGIRKVGSVGIPIPATECRIVDLETGENDMPVGLPGELIVKGPQVMKGYKNRPDETEKTLRDGWLYTGDIATMDEDGYFYIVDRKKDMIISGGFNVYPRDIDEVIYAHPKVQEACSIGIPHSTRGEAVKVFIVLKDKETATENEIIDFCKTRLAKYKWPVEIEFRVELPKTNVGKILRKDLRKQEIDRRSNG
;
A
#
# COMPACT_ATOMS: atom_id res chain seq x y z
N MET A 1 18.72 -59.75 -10.11
CA MET A 1 17.91 -58.79 -9.33
C MET A 1 18.50 -57.43 -9.64
N GLU A 2 18.02 -56.81 -10.71
CA GLU A 2 18.30 -55.40 -11.03
C GLU A 2 17.43 -54.55 -10.10
N GLN A 3 18.11 -53.78 -9.27
CA GLN A 3 17.44 -52.73 -8.49
C GLN A 3 17.08 -51.59 -9.45
N ASP A 4 15.78 -51.46 -9.77
CA ASP A 4 15.22 -50.26 -10.35
C ASP A 4 15.51 -49.08 -9.37
N GLN A 5 16.58 -48.35 -9.64
CA GLN A 5 16.75 -47.00 -9.13
C GLN A 5 15.77 -46.12 -9.91
N GLN A 6 14.55 -45.96 -9.38
CA GLN A 6 13.70 -44.84 -9.75
C GLN A 6 14.49 -43.57 -9.41
N THR A 7 15.08 -42.95 -10.42
CA THR A 7 15.58 -41.59 -10.35
C THR A 7 14.39 -40.70 -10.08
N GLU A 8 14.15 -40.33 -8.83
CA GLU A 8 13.24 -39.24 -8.49
C GLU A 8 13.70 -38.01 -9.27
N THR A 9 12.94 -37.63 -10.28
CA THR A 9 13.13 -36.38 -11.04
C THR A 9 12.91 -35.24 -10.07
N LYS A 10 14.00 -34.56 -9.65
CA LYS A 10 13.92 -33.40 -8.76
C LYS A 10 13.11 -32.31 -9.43
N THR A 11 12.12 -31.78 -8.73
CA THR A 11 11.31 -30.62 -9.15
C THR A 11 12.21 -29.43 -9.46
N THR A 12 11.97 -28.75 -10.59
CA THR A 12 12.69 -27.54 -11.01
C THR A 12 11.73 -26.37 -11.19
N TYR A 13 12.25 -25.14 -11.27
CA TYR A 13 11.44 -23.95 -11.55
C TYR A 13 10.84 -23.99 -12.97
N ALA A 14 11.51 -24.64 -13.90
CA ALA A 14 11.03 -24.82 -15.27
C ALA A 14 9.74 -25.68 -15.34
N ASP A 15 9.57 -26.61 -14.41
CA ASP A 15 8.36 -27.43 -14.29
C ASP A 15 7.15 -26.65 -13.79
N GLN A 16 7.36 -25.44 -13.24
CA GLN A 16 6.34 -24.56 -12.68
C GLN A 16 5.39 -25.33 -11.74
N PRO A 17 5.91 -25.96 -10.67
CA PRO A 17 5.13 -26.89 -9.82
C PRO A 17 3.89 -26.23 -9.21
N TRP A 18 3.94 -24.93 -8.97
CA TRP A 18 2.82 -24.13 -8.45
C TRP A 18 1.57 -24.15 -9.32
N LYS A 19 1.67 -24.43 -10.64
CA LYS A 19 0.50 -24.51 -11.53
C LYS A 19 -0.42 -25.67 -11.17
N LYS A 20 0.08 -26.71 -10.50
CA LYS A 20 -0.74 -27.83 -9.99
C LYS A 20 -1.65 -27.39 -8.83
N GLN A 21 -1.30 -26.28 -8.18
CA GLN A 21 -2.06 -25.71 -7.05
C GLN A 21 -3.10 -24.68 -7.51
N TYR A 22 -3.12 -24.33 -8.80
CA TYR A 22 -4.13 -23.43 -9.33
C TYR A 22 -5.51 -24.04 -9.27
N SER A 23 -6.48 -23.24 -8.84
CA SER A 23 -7.88 -23.62 -8.89
C SER A 23 -8.34 -23.90 -10.30
N LYS A 24 -9.32 -24.78 -10.47
CA LYS A 24 -9.78 -25.24 -11.79
C LYS A 24 -10.28 -24.13 -12.73
N HIS A 25 -10.72 -23.00 -12.16
CA HIS A 25 -11.20 -21.84 -12.93
C HIS A 25 -10.04 -20.94 -13.43
N ILE A 26 -8.82 -21.13 -12.91
CA ILE A 26 -7.65 -20.36 -13.34
C ILE A 26 -7.12 -20.98 -14.65
N PRO A 27 -7.08 -20.20 -15.75
CA PRO A 27 -6.63 -20.73 -17.03
C PRO A 27 -5.12 -21.01 -17.01
N SER A 28 -4.70 -22.04 -17.73
CA SER A 28 -3.28 -22.38 -17.89
C SER A 28 -2.48 -21.29 -18.63
N LYS A 29 -3.16 -20.50 -19.47
CA LYS A 29 -2.62 -19.34 -20.17
C LYS A 29 -3.59 -18.17 -20.04
N MET A 30 -3.05 -17.01 -19.68
CA MET A 30 -3.83 -15.77 -19.62
C MET A 30 -3.97 -15.15 -21.01
N ASP A 31 -5.21 -14.89 -21.41
CA ASP A 31 -5.56 -14.03 -22.52
C ASP A 31 -5.99 -12.67 -21.97
N PHE A 32 -5.13 -11.67 -22.12
CA PHE A 32 -5.40 -10.33 -21.63
C PHE A 32 -6.27 -9.55 -22.60
N ALA A 33 -7.37 -8.99 -22.11
CA ALA A 33 -8.12 -8.02 -22.88
C ALA A 33 -7.23 -6.79 -23.14
N GLY A 34 -7.23 -6.29 -24.37
CA GLY A 34 -6.51 -5.07 -24.77
C GLY A 34 -7.20 -3.79 -24.25
N LEU A 35 -7.57 -3.78 -22.97
CA LEU A 35 -8.25 -2.68 -22.27
C LEU A 35 -7.33 -2.06 -21.25
N PHE A 36 -7.48 -0.76 -21.01
CA PHE A 36 -6.72 0.00 -20.04
C PHE A 36 -7.61 0.54 -18.91
N LEU A 37 -7.01 1.15 -17.91
CA LEU A 37 -7.72 1.63 -16.70
C LEU A 37 -8.91 2.55 -17.02
N PRO A 38 -8.82 3.52 -17.97
CA PRO A 38 -9.99 4.33 -18.35
C PRO A 38 -11.14 3.50 -18.96
N ASP A 39 -10.81 2.40 -19.67
CA ASP A 39 -11.83 1.51 -20.27
C ASP A 39 -12.55 0.70 -19.19
N PHE A 40 -11.85 0.34 -18.11
CA PHE A 40 -12.47 -0.33 -16.97
C PHE A 40 -13.47 0.57 -16.25
N LEU A 41 -13.15 1.86 -16.07
CA LEU A 41 -14.13 2.82 -15.54
C LEU A 41 -15.34 2.92 -16.46
N GLN A 42 -15.13 3.08 -17.77
CA GLN A 42 -16.23 3.15 -18.74
C GLN A 42 -17.12 1.90 -18.70
N ARG A 43 -16.51 0.72 -18.64
CA ARG A 43 -17.25 -0.56 -18.53
C ARG A 43 -18.12 -0.60 -17.28
N SER A 44 -17.57 -0.15 -16.13
CA SER A 44 -18.32 -0.12 -14.88
C SER A 44 -19.44 0.92 -14.89
N VAL A 45 -19.23 2.06 -15.56
CA VAL A 45 -20.30 3.05 -15.81
C VAL A 45 -21.41 2.50 -16.70
N GLN A 46 -21.06 1.75 -17.73
CA GLN A 46 -22.04 1.14 -18.64
C GLN A 46 -22.87 0.05 -17.95
N ASN A 47 -22.22 -0.79 -17.14
CA ASN A 47 -22.88 -1.93 -16.51
C ASN A 47 -23.61 -1.55 -15.19
N PHE A 48 -23.12 -0.55 -14.46
CA PHE A 48 -23.58 -0.20 -13.12
C PHE A 48 -23.74 1.32 -12.91
N PRO A 49 -24.40 2.09 -13.79
CA PRO A 49 -24.37 3.55 -13.79
C PRO A 49 -24.85 4.18 -12.47
N ASP A 50 -25.92 3.64 -11.91
CA ASP A 50 -26.58 4.19 -10.71
C ASP A 50 -26.08 3.55 -9.39
N LYS A 51 -25.15 2.57 -9.48
CA LYS A 51 -24.54 1.98 -8.31
C LYS A 51 -23.55 2.96 -7.67
N ALA A 52 -23.51 2.96 -6.34
CA ALA A 52 -22.47 3.67 -5.59
C ALA A 52 -21.09 3.16 -5.99
N ALA A 53 -20.26 4.02 -6.58
CA ALA A 53 -18.86 3.76 -6.86
C ALA A 53 -18.00 4.08 -5.64
N LEU A 54 -18.26 5.24 -5.00
CA LEU A 54 -17.49 5.74 -3.88
C LEU A 54 -18.42 6.17 -2.75
N ILE A 55 -18.03 5.88 -1.51
CA ILE A 55 -18.67 6.41 -0.31
C ILE A 55 -17.59 7.09 0.53
N PHE A 56 -17.76 8.37 0.82
CA PHE A 56 -16.83 9.15 1.64
C PHE A 56 -17.59 9.86 2.76
N GLN A 57 -17.36 9.49 4.00
CA GLN A 57 -17.97 10.09 5.19
C GLN A 57 -19.51 10.19 5.14
N GLY A 58 -20.15 9.26 4.40
CA GLY A 58 -21.59 9.23 4.17
C GLY A 58 -22.06 9.96 2.88
N TYR A 59 -21.16 10.63 2.17
CA TYR A 59 -21.44 11.15 0.83
C TYR A 59 -21.26 10.02 -0.20
N VAL A 60 -22.24 9.84 -1.06
CA VAL A 60 -22.28 8.78 -2.08
C VAL A 60 -22.08 9.38 -3.46
N VAL A 61 -21.21 8.76 -4.25
CA VAL A 61 -20.99 9.04 -5.67
C VAL A 61 -21.28 7.79 -6.47
N THR A 62 -22.19 7.85 -7.41
CA THR A 62 -22.49 6.77 -8.36
C THR A 62 -21.40 6.66 -9.45
N TYR A 63 -21.36 5.54 -10.18
CA TYR A 63 -20.43 5.39 -11.31
C TYR A 63 -20.66 6.45 -12.39
N LYS A 64 -21.92 6.79 -12.67
CA LYS A 64 -22.29 7.86 -13.62
C LYS A 64 -21.78 9.23 -13.16
N GLU A 65 -21.96 9.56 -11.88
CA GLU A 65 -21.46 10.82 -11.32
C GLU A 65 -19.92 10.85 -11.27
N LEU A 66 -19.29 9.72 -10.94
CA LEU A 66 -17.83 9.61 -10.98
C LEU A 66 -17.29 9.91 -12.38
N GLN A 67 -17.90 9.34 -13.43
CA GLN A 67 -17.48 9.63 -14.81
C GLN A 67 -17.68 11.11 -15.18
N ASP A 68 -18.80 11.73 -14.80
CA ASP A 68 -19.02 13.15 -15.06
C ASP A 68 -17.96 14.03 -14.38
N MET A 69 -17.62 13.72 -13.12
CA MET A 69 -16.53 14.43 -12.41
C MET A 69 -15.17 14.23 -13.09
N VAL A 70 -14.86 13.00 -13.52
CA VAL A 70 -13.64 12.68 -14.25
C VAL A 70 -13.57 13.45 -15.57
N ASP A 71 -14.64 13.45 -16.35
CA ASP A 71 -14.70 14.14 -17.65
C ASP A 71 -14.54 15.67 -17.49
N ARG A 72 -15.16 16.27 -16.45
CA ARG A 72 -15.00 17.71 -16.13
C ARG A 72 -13.59 18.04 -15.70
N PHE A 73 -12.99 17.21 -14.84
CA PHE A 73 -11.64 17.48 -14.39
C PHE A 73 -10.59 17.19 -15.48
N ALA A 74 -10.86 16.26 -16.39
CA ALA A 74 -10.05 16.06 -17.59
C ALA A 74 -10.08 17.32 -18.50
N ALA A 75 -11.27 17.92 -18.71
CA ALA A 75 -11.39 19.20 -19.42
C ALA A 75 -10.56 20.32 -18.75
N CYS A 76 -10.60 20.39 -17.43
CA CYS A 76 -9.79 21.34 -16.66
C CYS A 76 -8.29 21.09 -16.86
N LEU A 77 -7.79 19.86 -16.68
CA LEU A 77 -6.38 19.52 -16.88
C LEU A 77 -5.91 19.84 -18.32
N LYS A 78 -6.76 19.57 -19.31
CA LYS A 78 -6.49 19.92 -20.71
C LYS A 78 -6.36 21.43 -20.92
N SER A 79 -7.18 22.24 -20.21
CA SER A 79 -7.06 23.72 -20.24
C SER A 79 -5.77 24.22 -19.59
N PHE A 80 -5.22 23.47 -18.65
CA PHE A 80 -3.88 23.71 -18.07
C PHE A 80 -2.72 23.24 -18.99
N GLY A 81 -3.04 22.72 -20.17
CA GLY A 81 -2.06 22.27 -21.17
C GLY A 81 -1.53 20.85 -20.90
N ILE A 82 -2.21 20.05 -20.06
CA ILE A 82 -1.83 18.66 -19.84
C ILE A 82 -2.16 17.84 -21.09
N GLN A 83 -1.15 17.13 -21.58
CA GLN A 83 -1.19 16.26 -22.75
C GLN A 83 -0.66 14.86 -22.38
N LYS A 84 -0.78 13.92 -23.30
CA LYS A 84 -0.21 12.57 -23.16
C LYS A 84 1.29 12.65 -22.81
N GLY A 85 1.68 11.99 -21.74
CA GLY A 85 3.04 11.97 -21.21
C GLY A 85 3.40 13.07 -20.22
N ASP A 86 2.54 14.07 -20.02
CA ASP A 86 2.73 15.08 -18.98
C ASP A 86 2.39 14.53 -17.59
N SER A 87 3.12 14.95 -16.56
CA SER A 87 2.95 14.48 -15.20
C SER A 87 2.06 15.38 -14.37
N VAL A 88 1.16 14.76 -13.58
CA VAL A 88 0.25 15.41 -12.63
C VAL A 88 0.45 14.81 -11.24
N ALA A 89 0.81 15.64 -10.27
CA ALA A 89 1.03 15.23 -8.88
C ALA A 89 -0.27 15.24 -8.09
N ILE A 90 -0.52 14.16 -7.35
CA ILE A 90 -1.69 14.01 -6.47
C ILE A 90 -1.19 13.80 -5.04
N LEU A 91 -1.36 14.81 -4.20
CA LEU A 91 -0.95 14.85 -2.80
C LEU A 91 -2.19 14.81 -1.91
N LEU A 92 -2.94 13.70 -2.00
CA LEU A 92 -4.23 13.51 -1.33
C LEU A 92 -4.29 12.17 -0.59
N PRO A 93 -5.01 12.10 0.54
CA PRO A 93 -5.42 10.83 1.12
C PRO A 93 -6.55 10.18 0.29
N ASN A 94 -7.08 9.05 0.76
CA ASN A 94 -8.21 8.37 0.13
C ASN A 94 -9.47 9.23 0.14
N THR A 95 -9.70 9.96 -0.93
CA THR A 95 -10.83 10.89 -1.10
C THR A 95 -11.43 10.75 -2.51
N ILE A 96 -12.64 11.28 -2.70
CA ILE A 96 -13.28 11.32 -4.02
C ILE A 96 -12.40 12.08 -5.01
N GLN A 97 -11.83 13.21 -4.58
CA GLN A 97 -10.94 14.03 -5.41
C GLN A 97 -9.69 13.28 -5.86
N CYS A 98 -9.15 12.42 -5.00
CA CYS A 98 -8.01 11.58 -5.35
C CYS A 98 -8.36 10.64 -6.52
N VAL A 99 -9.49 9.94 -6.44
CA VAL A 99 -9.96 9.02 -7.49
C VAL A 99 -10.27 9.77 -8.79
N VAL A 100 -10.98 10.90 -8.70
CA VAL A 100 -11.31 11.74 -9.87
C VAL A 100 -10.05 12.27 -10.55
N SER A 101 -9.08 12.80 -9.78
CA SER A 101 -7.82 13.32 -10.32
C SER A 101 -7.00 12.24 -11.00
N TYR A 102 -6.95 11.05 -10.42
CA TYR A 102 -6.27 9.89 -11.00
C TYR A 102 -6.86 9.53 -12.35
N TYR A 103 -8.17 9.27 -12.42
CA TYR A 103 -8.83 8.84 -13.67
C TYR A 103 -8.86 9.94 -14.72
N ALA A 104 -9.02 11.22 -14.35
CA ALA A 104 -8.95 12.34 -15.28
C ALA A 104 -7.57 12.48 -15.93
N THR A 105 -6.51 12.31 -15.14
CA THR A 105 -5.13 12.35 -15.66
C THR A 105 -4.87 11.23 -16.66
N ILE A 106 -5.19 9.99 -16.30
CA ILE A 106 -4.92 8.83 -17.16
C ILE A 106 -5.83 8.79 -18.40
N GLN A 107 -7.03 9.38 -18.34
CA GLN A 107 -7.92 9.54 -19.50
C GLN A 107 -7.28 10.39 -20.60
N LEU A 108 -6.51 11.40 -20.23
CA LEU A 108 -5.74 12.24 -21.15
C LEU A 108 -4.40 11.61 -21.58
N GLY A 109 -4.07 10.41 -21.09
CA GLY A 109 -2.76 9.77 -21.26
C GLY A 109 -1.65 10.47 -20.46
N GLY A 110 -2.03 11.29 -19.48
CA GLY A 110 -1.11 11.90 -18.53
C GLY A 110 -0.55 10.87 -17.54
N ILE A 111 0.57 11.20 -16.92
CA ILE A 111 1.27 10.34 -15.96
C ILE A 111 0.93 10.81 -14.55
N VAL A 112 0.36 9.92 -13.75
CA VAL A 112 0.04 10.20 -12.35
C VAL A 112 1.30 10.08 -11.49
N VAL A 113 1.49 11.04 -10.58
CA VAL A 113 2.52 10.99 -9.54
C VAL A 113 1.82 10.99 -8.19
N MET A 114 1.70 9.79 -7.60
CA MET A 114 1.05 9.65 -6.29
C MET A 114 2.03 9.99 -5.18
N ASN A 115 1.70 11.01 -4.39
CA ASN A 115 2.55 11.51 -3.33
C ASN A 115 1.90 11.30 -1.96
N ASN A 116 2.71 10.93 -0.98
CA ASN A 116 2.25 10.78 0.39
C ASN A 116 2.10 12.15 1.07
N PRO A 117 0.90 12.50 1.57
CA PRO A 117 0.66 13.77 2.26
C PRO A 117 1.53 14.01 3.51
N LEU A 118 2.15 12.96 4.05
CA LEU A 118 3.01 13.06 5.25
C LEU A 118 4.48 13.31 4.93
N TYR A 119 4.87 13.40 3.65
CA TYR A 119 6.26 13.65 3.28
C TYR A 119 6.72 15.07 3.64
N ALA A 120 8.01 15.17 3.99
CA ALA A 120 8.68 16.43 4.22
C ALA A 120 8.94 17.20 2.90
N ASP A 121 9.20 18.52 2.99
CA ASP A 121 9.45 19.36 1.81
C ASP A 121 10.57 18.84 0.90
N PRO A 122 11.73 18.38 1.40
CA PRO A 122 12.79 17.87 0.53
C PRO A 122 12.38 16.64 -0.28
N GLU A 123 11.51 15.76 0.29
CA GLU A 123 11.02 14.57 -0.40
C GLU A 123 10.04 14.95 -1.50
N LEU A 124 9.12 15.89 -1.23
CA LEU A 124 8.15 16.38 -2.22
C LEU A 124 8.84 17.19 -3.32
N GLU A 125 9.79 18.08 -2.97
CA GLU A 125 10.61 18.84 -3.92
C GLU A 125 11.33 17.90 -4.90
N HIS A 126 11.97 16.85 -4.37
CA HIS A 126 12.62 15.84 -5.21
C HIS A 126 11.63 15.16 -6.14
N GLN A 127 10.50 14.68 -5.63
CA GLN A 127 9.54 13.91 -6.43
C GLN A 127 8.88 14.77 -7.51
N PHE A 128 8.53 16.02 -7.22
CA PHE A 128 7.94 16.94 -8.19
C PHE A 128 8.93 17.30 -9.31
N ASN A 129 10.19 17.53 -8.98
CA ASN A 129 11.22 17.86 -9.96
C ASN A 129 11.64 16.64 -10.79
N ASP A 130 11.87 15.48 -10.18
CA ASP A 130 12.25 14.25 -10.88
C ASP A 130 11.15 13.76 -11.83
N SER A 131 9.88 13.86 -11.40
CA SER A 131 8.73 13.49 -12.22
C SER A 131 8.41 14.53 -13.32
N GLY A 132 8.84 15.76 -13.15
CA GLY A 132 8.47 16.88 -14.01
C GLY A 132 6.99 17.25 -13.94
N ALA A 133 6.35 17.03 -12.77
CA ALA A 133 4.93 17.34 -12.58
C ALA A 133 4.65 18.83 -12.77
N LYS A 134 3.62 19.15 -13.56
CA LYS A 134 3.20 20.53 -13.89
C LYS A 134 2.03 20.99 -13.04
N VAL A 135 1.11 20.10 -12.71
CA VAL A 135 -0.09 20.38 -11.91
C VAL A 135 -0.01 19.58 -10.61
N LEU A 136 -0.37 20.22 -9.51
CA LEU A 136 -0.48 19.60 -8.19
C LEU A 136 -1.92 19.69 -7.68
N ILE A 137 -2.49 18.57 -7.26
CA ILE A 137 -3.77 18.53 -6.55
C ILE A 137 -3.48 18.22 -5.08
N THR A 138 -3.97 19.07 -4.17
CA THR A 138 -3.67 18.95 -2.74
C THR A 138 -4.83 19.40 -1.85
N LEU A 139 -4.79 19.02 -0.56
CA LEU A 139 -5.74 19.54 0.42
C LEU A 139 -5.46 21.02 0.74
N ASP A 140 -6.52 21.76 1.10
CA ASP A 140 -6.45 23.13 1.63
C ASP A 140 -5.48 23.24 2.82
N LEU A 141 -5.45 22.24 3.70
CA LEU A 141 -4.52 22.13 4.83
C LEU A 141 -3.03 22.19 4.41
N MET A 142 -2.72 21.78 3.19
CA MET A 142 -1.35 21.73 2.67
C MET A 142 -1.09 22.78 1.61
N ALA A 143 -2.14 23.41 1.06
CA ALA A 143 -2.04 24.28 -0.10
C ALA A 143 -1.07 25.45 0.13
N ASN A 144 -1.09 26.10 1.28
CA ASN A 144 -0.19 27.21 1.59
C ASN A 144 1.29 26.74 1.62
N ARG A 145 1.57 25.59 2.20
CA ARG A 145 2.91 24.96 2.17
C ARG A 145 3.33 24.66 0.74
N MET A 146 2.43 24.16 -0.09
CA MET A 146 2.72 23.81 -1.49
C MET A 146 2.90 25.06 -2.37
N ILE A 147 2.17 26.15 -2.11
CA ILE A 147 2.39 27.45 -2.76
C ILE A 147 3.81 27.95 -2.52
N ASP A 148 4.31 27.83 -1.27
CA ASP A 148 5.67 28.24 -0.92
C ASP A 148 6.71 27.29 -1.56
N LEU A 149 6.47 25.96 -1.54
CA LEU A 149 7.35 24.95 -2.12
C LEU A 149 7.41 25.03 -3.66
N ARG A 150 6.34 25.46 -4.33
CA ARG A 150 6.25 25.60 -5.79
C ARG A 150 7.42 26.38 -6.39
N THR A 151 7.92 27.38 -5.68
CA THR A 151 9.04 28.20 -6.16
C THR A 151 10.33 27.41 -6.42
N LYS A 152 10.44 26.19 -5.90
CA LYS A 152 11.58 25.28 -6.04
C LYS A 152 11.29 24.09 -6.96
N THR A 153 10.12 24.06 -7.59
CA THR A 153 9.65 22.90 -8.35
C THR A 153 9.15 23.28 -9.74
N ASN A 154 8.85 22.27 -10.56
CA ASN A 154 8.26 22.45 -11.89
C ASN A 154 6.73 22.65 -11.86
N ILE A 155 6.10 22.68 -10.68
CA ILE A 155 4.66 22.87 -10.53
C ILE A 155 4.27 24.28 -10.97
N THR A 156 3.39 24.38 -11.96
CA THR A 156 2.86 25.64 -12.50
C THR A 156 1.46 25.93 -11.95
N GLN A 157 0.60 24.93 -11.82
CA GLN A 157 -0.75 25.08 -11.30
C GLN A 157 -0.96 24.24 -10.03
N ILE A 158 -1.71 24.79 -9.07
CA ILE A 158 -2.13 24.10 -7.86
C ILE A 158 -3.66 24.09 -7.81
N VAL A 159 -4.25 22.92 -7.63
CA VAL A 159 -5.67 22.74 -7.37
C VAL A 159 -5.85 22.37 -5.90
N SER A 160 -6.48 23.25 -5.16
CA SER A 160 -6.77 23.05 -3.74
C SER A 160 -8.18 22.51 -3.55
N THR A 161 -8.33 21.50 -2.69
CA THR A 161 -9.61 20.89 -2.32
C THR A 161 -9.70 20.71 -0.81
N SER A 162 -10.93 20.61 -0.30
CA SER A 162 -11.19 20.37 1.11
C SER A 162 -11.81 18.99 1.34
N LEU A 163 -11.52 18.35 2.46
CA LEU A 163 -12.26 17.17 2.90
C LEU A 163 -13.76 17.45 3.02
N ALA A 164 -14.13 18.69 3.35
CA ALA A 164 -15.51 19.16 3.46
C ALA A 164 -16.27 19.20 2.14
N ASP A 165 -15.59 19.19 0.98
CA ASP A 165 -16.22 19.34 -0.33
C ASP A 165 -17.20 18.21 -0.67
N TYR A 166 -16.94 17.02 -0.14
CA TYR A 166 -17.75 15.81 -0.30
C TYR A 166 -18.14 15.21 1.06
N MET A 167 -18.69 16.05 1.91
CA MET A 167 -19.36 15.59 3.13
C MET A 167 -20.85 15.95 3.09
N PRO A 168 -21.71 15.21 3.79
CA PRO A 168 -23.12 15.60 3.93
C PRO A 168 -23.26 17.04 4.39
N ILE A 169 -24.24 17.78 3.86
CA ILE A 169 -24.41 19.25 4.00
C ILE A 169 -24.24 19.72 5.45
N ALA A 170 -24.82 19.01 6.43
CA ALA A 170 -24.70 19.35 7.84
C ALA A 170 -23.24 19.30 8.35
N LYS A 171 -22.48 18.26 7.98
CA LYS A 171 -21.05 18.12 8.34
C LYS A 171 -20.19 19.14 7.59
N SER A 172 -20.46 19.36 6.30
CA SER A 172 -19.74 20.31 5.44
C SER A 172 -19.94 21.75 5.92
N PHE A 173 -21.18 22.14 6.31
CA PHE A 173 -21.48 23.47 6.82
C PHE A 173 -20.72 23.75 8.12
N VAL A 174 -20.71 22.81 9.06
CA VAL A 174 -19.95 22.93 10.31
C VAL A 174 -18.46 23.11 10.03
N LEU A 175 -17.88 22.35 9.11
CA LEU A 175 -16.46 22.45 8.74
C LEU A 175 -16.12 23.79 8.09
N LYS A 176 -16.88 24.24 7.09
CA LYS A 176 -16.62 25.47 6.34
C LYS A 176 -16.84 26.75 7.18
N THR A 177 -17.72 26.70 8.18
CA THR A 177 -17.91 27.81 9.12
C THR A 177 -16.88 27.83 10.23
N ALA A 178 -16.36 26.67 10.62
CA ALA A 178 -15.34 26.54 11.64
C ALA A 178 -13.95 27.07 11.21
N GLY A 179 -13.62 26.95 9.91
CA GLY A 179 -12.34 27.45 9.34
C GLY A 179 -12.28 28.97 9.15
N LYS A 180 -13.41 29.67 9.07
CA LYS A 180 -13.45 31.12 8.98
C LYS A 180 -13.47 31.72 10.39
N THR A 181 -12.42 32.41 10.78
CA THR A 181 -12.04 33.07 12.03
C THR A 181 -13.11 33.79 12.88
N ARG A 182 -14.38 33.51 12.72
CA ARG A 182 -15.48 33.98 13.59
C ARG A 182 -15.86 32.85 14.54
N LYS A 183 -15.74 33.10 15.83
CA LYS A 183 -16.12 32.15 16.88
C LYS A 183 -17.55 31.70 16.66
N ILE A 184 -17.79 30.40 16.65
CA ILE A 184 -19.15 29.80 16.60
C ILE A 184 -20.04 30.37 17.70
N SER A 185 -19.47 30.85 18.82
CA SER A 185 -20.15 31.64 19.85
C SER A 185 -20.88 32.87 19.30
N ASP A 186 -20.48 33.42 18.15
CA ASP A 186 -21.07 34.63 17.58
C ASP A 186 -22.38 34.33 16.79
N TYR A 187 -22.65 33.06 16.50
CA TYR A 187 -23.83 32.58 15.80
C TYR A 187 -24.82 31.78 16.67
N LEU A 188 -24.45 31.47 17.90
CA LEU A 188 -25.26 30.69 18.86
C LEU A 188 -26.17 31.47 19.80
N PRO A 189 -26.18 32.84 19.90
CA PRO A 189 -27.04 33.53 20.83
C PRO A 189 -28.52 33.50 20.49
N ALA A 190 -28.91 33.03 19.30
CA ALA A 190 -30.29 33.11 18.82
C ALA A 190 -31.14 31.85 19.08
N LEU A 191 -30.63 30.83 19.77
CA LEU A 191 -31.36 29.60 20.06
C LEU A 191 -31.44 29.33 21.56
N PRO A 192 -32.52 29.73 22.25
CA PRO A 192 -32.62 29.70 23.71
C PRO A 192 -32.81 28.30 24.34
N LEU A 193 -32.71 27.22 23.59
CA LEU A 193 -32.95 25.83 24.06
C LEU A 193 -31.71 24.89 24.01
N ILE A 194 -30.55 25.38 23.65
CA ILE A 194 -29.37 24.55 23.34
C ILE A 194 -28.64 24.10 24.60
N ASP A 195 -28.69 24.83 25.70
CA ASP A 195 -27.95 24.51 26.93
C ASP A 195 -28.53 23.33 27.75
N LYS A 196 -29.64 22.76 27.35
CA LYS A 196 -30.29 21.64 28.06
C LYS A 196 -30.18 20.27 27.37
N ILE A 197 -29.40 20.16 26.28
CA ILE A 197 -29.23 18.88 25.56
C ILE A 197 -27.85 18.30 25.92
N PRO A 198 -27.73 17.10 26.50
CA PRO A 198 -26.46 16.48 26.89
C PRO A 198 -25.48 16.23 25.73
N VAL A 199 -25.96 16.38 24.49
CA VAL A 199 -25.19 16.17 23.24
C VAL A 199 -24.23 17.34 22.92
N LEU A 200 -24.39 18.51 23.54
CA LEU A 200 -23.61 19.71 23.16
C LEU A 200 -22.16 19.74 23.63
N GLY A 201 -21.83 19.02 24.71
CA GLY A 201 -20.42 18.84 25.12
C GLY A 201 -19.60 18.12 24.04
N ASN A 202 -20.21 17.13 23.41
CA ASN A 202 -19.60 16.38 22.31
C ASN A 202 -19.54 17.19 21.00
N ILE A 203 -20.50 18.11 20.76
CA ILE A 203 -20.49 18.98 19.58
C ILE A 203 -19.37 20.02 19.64
N LYS A 204 -19.09 20.63 20.80
CA LYS A 204 -17.96 21.56 20.95
C LYS A 204 -16.61 20.89 20.71
N HIS A 205 -16.43 19.66 21.21
CA HIS A 205 -15.23 18.90 20.95
C HIS A 205 -15.13 18.46 19.48
N ALA A 206 -16.23 17.97 18.90
CA ALA A 206 -16.29 17.59 17.49
C ALA A 206 -16.05 18.79 16.57
N VAL A 207 -16.57 19.98 16.89
CA VAL A 207 -16.34 21.22 16.12
C VAL A 207 -14.87 21.65 16.21
N CYS A 208 -14.25 21.57 17.38
CA CYS A 208 -12.83 21.90 17.56
C CYS A 208 -11.89 20.93 16.80
N GLU A 209 -12.22 19.65 16.78
CA GLU A 209 -11.49 18.66 15.96
C GLU A 209 -11.73 18.85 14.46
N LEU A 210 -12.95 19.20 14.08
CA LEU A 210 -13.32 19.50 12.70
C LEU A 210 -12.64 20.79 12.17
N GLN A 211 -12.38 21.79 13.03
CA GLN A 211 -11.63 23.00 12.68
C GLN A 211 -10.20 22.71 12.24
N LYS A 212 -9.62 21.59 12.68
CA LYS A 212 -8.30 21.14 12.25
C LYS A 212 -8.28 20.49 10.86
N LEU A 213 -9.45 20.30 10.23
CA LEU A 213 -9.60 19.60 8.96
C LEU A 213 -9.77 20.53 7.75
N THR A 214 -9.76 21.84 7.94
CA THR A 214 -9.85 22.84 6.85
C THR A 214 -8.89 24.00 7.13
N ALA A 215 -8.40 24.65 6.07
CA ALA A 215 -7.56 25.83 6.17
C ALA A 215 -7.94 26.87 5.10
N ASP A 216 -7.74 28.15 5.41
CA ASP A 216 -7.82 29.21 4.42
C ASP A 216 -6.60 29.16 3.49
N VAL A 217 -6.84 29.12 2.19
CA VAL A 217 -5.80 29.10 1.17
C VAL A 217 -5.46 30.52 0.76
N LYS A 218 -4.17 30.87 0.75
CA LYS A 218 -3.68 32.17 0.29
C LYS A 218 -4.07 32.38 -1.16
N THR A 219 -4.57 33.56 -1.49
CA THR A 219 -4.75 33.96 -2.88
C THR A 219 -3.39 34.08 -3.56
N ALA A 220 -3.15 33.31 -4.58
CA ALA A 220 -1.92 33.33 -5.37
C ALA A 220 -2.24 33.04 -6.85
N PRO A 221 -1.44 33.50 -7.79
CA PRO A 221 -1.60 33.15 -9.21
C PRO A 221 -1.56 31.64 -9.41
N ASP A 222 -2.39 31.14 -10.33
CA ASP A 222 -2.44 29.72 -10.72
C ASP A 222 -2.75 28.76 -9.57
N VAL A 223 -3.49 29.23 -8.57
CA VAL A 223 -4.07 28.44 -7.48
C VAL A 223 -5.59 28.48 -7.61
N TYR A 224 -6.20 27.32 -7.71
CA TYR A 224 -7.61 27.16 -8.05
C TYR A 224 -8.35 26.36 -6.98
N ASP A 225 -9.65 26.66 -6.80
CA ASP A 225 -10.55 25.87 -5.98
C ASP A 225 -11.14 24.70 -6.80
N TRP A 226 -11.12 23.52 -6.23
CA TRP A 226 -11.62 22.28 -6.83
C TRP A 226 -13.10 22.37 -7.25
N LYS A 227 -13.96 22.88 -6.38
CA LYS A 227 -15.42 22.95 -6.65
C LYS A 227 -15.73 23.96 -7.74
N GLU A 228 -15.04 25.10 -7.74
CA GLU A 228 -15.18 26.11 -8.78
C GLU A 228 -14.73 25.57 -10.13
N LEU A 229 -13.61 24.85 -10.19
CA LEU A 229 -13.15 24.23 -11.43
C LEU A 229 -14.19 23.25 -11.97
N LEU A 230 -14.65 22.28 -11.15
CA LEU A 230 -15.65 21.32 -11.62
C LEU A 230 -16.97 21.97 -12.05
N ALA A 231 -17.38 23.09 -11.43
CA ALA A 231 -18.59 23.80 -11.83
C ALA A 231 -18.42 24.52 -13.17
N ASN A 232 -17.23 25.03 -13.48
CA ASN A 232 -16.96 25.87 -14.63
C ASN A 232 -16.62 25.09 -15.92
N PHE A 233 -16.23 23.83 -15.83
CA PHE A 233 -15.89 23.00 -16.99
C PHE A 233 -17.05 22.07 -17.37
N ALA A 234 -17.39 22.04 -18.67
CA ALA A 234 -18.24 21.01 -19.23
C ALA A 234 -17.46 19.69 -19.34
N PRO A 235 -18.13 18.52 -19.23
CA PRO A 235 -17.46 17.23 -19.33
C PRO A 235 -16.86 17.02 -20.73
N ASP A 236 -15.56 16.69 -20.78
CA ASP A 236 -14.83 16.30 -22.01
C ASP A 236 -14.62 14.78 -22.00
N ARG A 237 -15.33 14.07 -22.84
CA ARG A 237 -15.24 12.61 -23.00
C ARG A 237 -14.14 12.16 -23.95
N SER A 238 -13.31 13.10 -24.44
CA SER A 238 -12.18 12.73 -25.26
C SER A 238 -11.17 11.88 -24.47
N ARG A 239 -10.56 10.92 -25.15
CA ARG A 239 -9.56 10.02 -24.56
C ARG A 239 -8.31 10.00 -25.41
N ALA A 240 -7.18 9.92 -24.77
CA ALA A 240 -5.94 9.68 -25.47
C ALA A 240 -5.90 8.26 -26.07
N GLN A 241 -5.26 8.10 -27.19
CA GLN A 241 -4.90 6.79 -27.70
C GLN A 241 -3.75 6.24 -26.86
N LEU A 242 -4.00 5.12 -26.17
CA LEU A 242 -3.09 4.49 -25.22
C LEU A 242 -2.49 3.21 -25.83
N ASN A 243 -1.28 2.89 -25.38
CA ASN A 243 -0.57 1.65 -25.69
C ASN A 243 -0.07 0.99 -24.42
N ASP A 244 0.24 -0.31 -24.47
CA ASP A 244 0.76 -1.09 -23.34
C ASP A 244 1.99 -0.43 -22.69
N ASP A 245 2.91 0.09 -23.50
CA ASP A 245 4.18 0.67 -23.06
C ASP A 245 4.11 2.13 -22.60
N ASP A 246 2.95 2.78 -22.75
CA ASP A 246 2.76 4.13 -22.25
C ASP A 246 2.81 4.13 -20.71
N VAL A 247 3.66 4.98 -20.15
CA VAL A 247 3.76 5.12 -18.69
C VAL A 247 2.49 5.78 -18.16
N VAL A 248 1.82 5.13 -17.21
CA VAL A 248 0.60 5.62 -16.56
C VAL A 248 0.89 6.31 -15.24
N MET A 249 1.97 5.90 -14.56
CA MET A 249 2.32 6.51 -13.28
C MET A 249 3.81 6.39 -12.94
N TYR A 250 4.27 7.35 -12.15
CA TYR A 250 5.52 7.26 -11.39
C TYR A 250 5.17 7.03 -9.93
N GLN A 251 5.48 5.84 -9.44
CA GLN A 251 5.30 5.50 -8.03
C GLN A 251 6.63 5.58 -7.30
N TYR A 252 6.77 6.56 -6.41
CA TYR A 252 8.02 6.74 -5.68
C TYR A 252 8.13 5.76 -4.51
N THR A 253 9.28 5.05 -4.46
CA THR A 253 9.60 4.13 -3.37
C THR A 253 10.72 4.69 -2.52
N GLY A 254 10.61 4.49 -1.20
CA GLY A 254 11.71 4.78 -0.29
C GLY A 254 12.89 3.84 -0.55
N GLY A 255 13.82 4.27 -1.39
CA GLY A 255 15.03 3.52 -1.66
C GLY A 255 15.89 3.35 -0.40
N THR A 256 16.66 2.27 -0.37
CA THR A 256 17.60 1.99 0.73
C THR A 256 18.85 2.85 0.71
N THR A 257 19.07 3.55 -0.40
CA THR A 257 20.23 4.40 -0.68
C THR A 257 20.01 5.90 -0.45
N GLY A 258 18.86 6.31 0.11
CA GLY A 258 18.61 7.70 0.51
C GLY A 258 17.52 8.41 -0.28
N VAL A 259 17.65 8.54 -1.60
CA VAL A 259 16.70 9.28 -2.44
C VAL A 259 15.66 8.33 -3.02
N SER A 260 14.37 8.70 -2.92
CA SER A 260 13.29 7.88 -3.48
C SER A 260 13.38 7.78 -5.01
N LYS A 261 13.05 6.59 -5.55
CA LYS A 261 13.11 6.29 -6.98
C LYS A 261 11.71 6.25 -7.55
N GLY A 262 11.49 6.89 -8.68
CA GLY A 262 10.22 6.83 -9.42
C GLY A 262 10.14 5.54 -10.25
N VAL A 263 9.35 4.58 -9.79
CA VAL A 263 9.04 3.35 -10.54
C VAL A 263 8.11 3.70 -11.68
N MET A 264 8.51 3.38 -12.92
CA MET A 264 7.70 3.61 -14.13
C MET A 264 6.76 2.43 -14.36
N LEU A 265 5.48 2.59 -14.03
CA LEU A 265 4.44 1.61 -14.34
C LEU A 265 3.70 2.02 -15.60
N THR A 266 3.46 1.05 -16.50
CA THR A 266 2.78 1.29 -17.77
C THR A 266 1.29 0.94 -17.68
N HIS A 267 0.51 1.41 -18.66
CA HIS A 267 -0.89 1.02 -18.80
C HIS A 267 -1.03 -0.52 -18.92
N GLY A 268 -0.13 -1.16 -19.65
CA GLY A 268 -0.09 -2.62 -19.77
C GLY A 268 0.19 -3.31 -18.43
N ASN A 269 1.17 -2.82 -17.66
CA ASN A 269 1.48 -3.41 -16.34
C ASN A 269 0.26 -3.39 -15.42
N MET A 270 -0.34 -2.21 -15.24
CA MET A 270 -1.46 -2.01 -14.32
C MET A 270 -2.73 -2.74 -14.77
N SER A 271 -3.04 -2.70 -16.08
CA SER A 271 -4.20 -3.37 -16.63
C SER A 271 -4.11 -4.89 -16.49
N LYS A 272 -2.96 -5.47 -16.86
CA LYS A 272 -2.77 -6.93 -16.80
C LYS A 272 -2.73 -7.44 -15.37
N GLN A 273 -2.15 -6.66 -14.44
CA GLN A 273 -2.20 -6.97 -13.00
C GLN A 273 -3.63 -7.09 -12.48
N LEU A 274 -4.54 -6.17 -12.84
CA LEU A 274 -5.94 -6.24 -12.42
C LEU A 274 -6.64 -7.49 -12.98
N GLN A 275 -6.34 -7.84 -14.22
CA GLN A 275 -6.90 -9.05 -14.86
C GLN A 275 -6.36 -10.32 -14.18
N GLN A 276 -5.06 -10.38 -13.84
CA GLN A 276 -4.49 -11.49 -13.07
C GLN A 276 -5.14 -11.61 -11.68
N ALA A 277 -5.29 -10.50 -10.95
CA ALA A 277 -5.88 -10.50 -9.63
C ALA A 277 -7.38 -10.87 -9.65
N SER A 278 -8.12 -10.47 -10.69
CA SER A 278 -9.57 -10.68 -10.76
C SER A 278 -9.99 -12.15 -10.80
N ILE A 279 -9.20 -13.00 -11.41
CA ILE A 279 -9.48 -14.44 -11.49
C ILE A 279 -9.11 -15.20 -10.21
N TRP A 280 -8.41 -14.55 -9.28
CA TRP A 280 -7.98 -15.16 -8.02
C TRP A 280 -9.11 -15.25 -6.97
N PHE A 281 -10.13 -14.39 -7.12
CA PHE A 281 -11.25 -14.27 -6.20
C PHE A 281 -12.59 -14.61 -6.89
N PRO A 282 -12.86 -15.90 -7.19
CA PRO A 282 -14.02 -16.31 -7.99
C PRO A 282 -15.36 -16.03 -7.31
N GLU A 283 -15.41 -16.00 -5.99
CA GLU A 283 -16.63 -15.73 -5.21
C GLU A 283 -16.98 -14.23 -5.09
N LEU A 284 -16.07 -13.35 -5.54
CA LEU A 284 -16.31 -11.90 -5.52
C LEU A 284 -16.89 -11.46 -6.87
N GLU A 285 -18.20 -11.24 -6.88
CA GLU A 285 -18.98 -11.00 -8.09
C GLU A 285 -18.90 -9.53 -8.56
N ASP A 286 -18.89 -9.34 -9.87
CA ASP A 286 -18.91 -8.01 -10.49
C ASP A 286 -20.18 -7.25 -10.07
N GLY A 287 -20.01 -5.98 -9.71
CA GLY A 287 -21.10 -5.11 -9.31
C GLY A 287 -21.75 -5.42 -7.96
N LYS A 288 -21.30 -6.41 -7.18
CA LYS A 288 -21.98 -6.78 -5.93
C LYS A 288 -21.22 -6.40 -4.66
N GLU A 289 -19.90 -6.40 -4.71
CA GLU A 289 -19.09 -6.27 -3.50
C GLU A 289 -18.93 -4.83 -3.01
N VAL A 290 -18.57 -4.71 -1.75
CA VAL A 290 -18.24 -3.46 -1.06
C VAL A 290 -16.83 -3.59 -0.48
N VAL A 291 -15.96 -2.65 -0.80
CA VAL A 291 -14.56 -2.67 -0.40
C VAL A 291 -14.29 -1.68 0.73
N LEU A 292 -13.55 -2.11 1.74
CA LEU A 292 -13.01 -1.23 2.77
C LEU A 292 -11.75 -0.53 2.24
N GLY A 293 -11.88 0.73 1.84
CA GLY A 293 -10.81 1.55 1.27
C GLY A 293 -9.85 2.13 2.30
N ALA A 294 -9.29 1.27 3.16
CA ALA A 294 -8.39 1.67 4.26
C ALA A 294 -6.92 1.80 3.83
N LEU A 295 -6.48 1.05 2.82
CA LEU A 295 -5.11 1.14 2.32
C LEU A 295 -4.88 2.43 1.56
N PRO A 296 -3.76 3.15 1.80
CA PRO A 296 -3.48 4.42 1.14
C PRO A 296 -3.35 4.29 -0.38
N PHE A 297 -4.03 5.14 -1.16
CA PHE A 297 -3.94 5.13 -2.63
C PHE A 297 -2.62 5.70 -3.16
N PHE A 298 -1.90 6.47 -2.35
CA PHE A 298 -0.54 6.89 -2.69
C PHE A 298 0.50 5.76 -2.56
N HIS A 299 0.07 4.56 -2.18
CA HIS A 299 0.88 3.34 -2.21
C HIS A 299 0.25 2.36 -3.21
N VAL A 300 1.07 1.74 -4.06
CA VAL A 300 0.61 0.86 -5.14
C VAL A 300 -0.29 -0.29 -4.65
N PHE A 301 -0.09 -0.77 -3.42
CA PHE A 301 -0.95 -1.80 -2.84
C PHE A 301 -2.40 -1.31 -2.73
N GLY A 302 -2.64 -0.18 -2.07
CA GLY A 302 -3.98 0.40 -1.97
C GLY A 302 -4.52 0.89 -3.32
N LEU A 303 -3.66 1.46 -4.16
CA LEU A 303 -4.03 1.93 -5.49
C LEU A 303 -4.57 0.79 -6.36
N THR A 304 -3.86 -0.33 -6.42
CA THR A 304 -4.21 -1.45 -7.31
C THR A 304 -5.29 -2.32 -6.69
N THR A 305 -5.10 -2.83 -5.45
CA THR A 305 -5.98 -3.85 -4.87
C THR A 305 -7.27 -3.28 -4.28
N VAL A 306 -7.33 -1.96 -4.06
CA VAL A 306 -8.52 -1.28 -3.55
C VAL A 306 -9.13 -0.39 -4.61
N MET A 307 -8.46 0.70 -5.02
CA MET A 307 -9.05 1.71 -5.89
C MET A 307 -9.33 1.17 -7.30
N ASN A 308 -8.29 0.72 -8.00
CA ASN A 308 -8.43 0.26 -9.38
C ASN A 308 -9.22 -1.06 -9.47
N PHE A 309 -9.05 -1.96 -8.50
CA PHE A 309 -9.78 -3.21 -8.47
C PHE A 309 -11.28 -3.01 -8.24
N SER A 310 -11.67 -2.07 -7.38
CA SER A 310 -13.08 -1.68 -7.20
C SER A 310 -13.68 -1.18 -8.51
N VAL A 311 -12.98 -0.30 -9.21
CA VAL A 311 -13.44 0.23 -10.50
C VAL A 311 -13.48 -0.86 -11.57
N TYR A 312 -12.48 -1.73 -11.64
CA TYR A 312 -12.44 -2.86 -12.56
C TYR A 312 -13.65 -3.79 -12.41
N LYS A 313 -14.05 -4.07 -11.17
CA LYS A 313 -15.14 -5.01 -10.82
C LYS A 313 -16.51 -4.33 -10.67
N GLY A 314 -16.62 -3.01 -10.79
CA GLY A 314 -17.86 -2.27 -10.56
C GLY A 314 -18.32 -2.31 -9.10
N TRP A 315 -17.41 -2.40 -8.14
CA TRP A 315 -17.69 -2.47 -6.71
C TRP A 315 -17.86 -1.10 -6.06
N THR A 316 -18.45 -1.08 -4.87
CA THR A 316 -18.51 0.13 -4.05
C THR A 316 -17.26 0.22 -3.19
N ASN A 317 -16.55 1.36 -3.20
CA ASN A 317 -15.37 1.59 -2.38
C ASN A 317 -15.69 2.61 -1.27
N ILE A 318 -15.52 2.20 -0.02
CA ILE A 318 -15.68 3.08 1.15
C ILE A 318 -14.33 3.72 1.45
N LEU A 319 -14.20 5.00 1.15
CA LEU A 319 -12.93 5.73 1.27
C LEU A 319 -12.63 6.10 2.72
N VAL A 320 -11.49 5.65 3.22
CA VAL A 320 -11.02 5.93 4.59
C VAL A 320 -9.74 6.75 4.51
N PRO A 321 -9.80 8.07 4.79
CA PRO A 321 -8.62 8.94 4.63
C PRO A 321 -7.55 8.73 5.70
N LYS A 322 -7.94 8.28 6.90
CA LYS A 322 -7.04 8.00 8.03
C LYS A 322 -7.59 6.79 8.80
N PRO A 323 -7.14 5.56 8.47
CA PRO A 323 -7.67 4.35 9.09
C PRO A 323 -7.21 4.26 10.57
N GLN A 324 -8.19 4.27 11.48
CA GLN A 324 -8.03 3.99 12.92
C GLN A 324 -8.95 2.83 13.28
N ALA A 325 -8.60 2.05 14.30
CA ALA A 325 -9.30 0.80 14.61
C ALA A 325 -10.81 1.02 14.94
N ASP A 326 -11.12 2.03 15.75
CA ASP A 326 -12.49 2.45 16.06
C ASP A 326 -13.29 2.79 14.80
N GLN A 327 -12.71 3.63 13.93
CA GLN A 327 -13.34 4.02 12.67
C GLN A 327 -13.53 2.83 11.72
N LEU A 328 -12.55 1.92 11.63
CA LEU A 328 -12.66 0.73 10.79
C LEU A 328 -13.79 -0.20 11.29
N LEU A 329 -13.89 -0.42 12.59
CA LEU A 329 -14.96 -1.22 13.20
C LEU A 329 -16.34 -0.60 12.96
N ASP A 330 -16.47 0.71 13.12
CA ASP A 330 -17.71 1.45 12.83
C ASP A 330 -18.11 1.34 11.36
N ILE A 331 -17.14 1.46 10.43
CA ILE A 331 -17.39 1.33 8.99
C ILE A 331 -17.80 -0.11 8.67
N ILE A 332 -17.14 -1.11 9.21
CA ILE A 332 -17.47 -2.52 8.99
C ILE A 332 -18.88 -2.80 9.48
N HIS A 333 -19.25 -2.34 10.66
CA HIS A 333 -20.58 -2.50 11.22
C HIS A 333 -21.68 -1.82 10.36
N ASN A 334 -21.47 -0.57 9.96
CA ASN A 334 -22.50 0.25 9.31
C ASN A 334 -22.60 0.01 7.80
N TYR A 335 -21.50 -0.21 7.09
CA TYR A 335 -21.47 -0.34 5.65
C TYR A 335 -21.28 -1.77 5.15
N ARG A 336 -20.96 -2.70 6.05
CA ARG A 336 -20.84 -4.14 5.78
C ARG A 336 -19.97 -4.47 4.57
N PRO A 337 -18.69 -4.05 4.54
CA PRO A 337 -17.78 -4.39 3.46
C PRO A 337 -17.64 -5.92 3.35
N THR A 338 -17.48 -6.38 2.12
CA THR A 338 -17.33 -7.80 1.78
C THR A 338 -15.89 -8.18 1.44
N PHE A 339 -15.08 -7.18 1.04
CA PHE A 339 -13.66 -7.35 0.74
C PHE A 339 -12.82 -6.31 1.48
N THR A 340 -11.82 -6.77 2.23
CA THR A 340 -11.02 -5.91 3.13
C THR A 340 -9.52 -6.14 2.96
N PRO A 341 -8.87 -5.50 1.96
CA PRO A 341 -7.42 -5.47 1.88
C PRO A 341 -6.83 -4.63 3.02
N LEU A 342 -5.95 -5.23 3.82
CA LEU A 342 -5.38 -4.61 5.03
C LEU A 342 -3.89 -4.96 5.18
N VAL A 343 -3.19 -4.20 6.03
CA VAL A 343 -1.85 -4.55 6.49
C VAL A 343 -1.89 -5.19 7.87
N PRO A 344 -0.88 -5.99 8.28
CA PRO A 344 -0.86 -6.71 9.56
C PRO A 344 -1.21 -5.85 10.77
N THR A 345 -0.69 -4.63 10.85
CA THR A 345 -0.96 -3.72 11.97
C THR A 345 -2.44 -3.34 12.09
N MET A 346 -3.19 -3.27 10.98
CA MET A 346 -4.63 -2.99 11.02
C MET A 346 -5.41 -4.17 11.59
N PHE A 347 -5.08 -5.41 11.23
CA PHE A 347 -5.67 -6.60 11.83
C PHE A 347 -5.43 -6.64 13.34
N ILE A 348 -4.17 -6.46 13.76
CA ILE A 348 -3.77 -6.46 15.18
C ILE A 348 -4.49 -5.36 15.96
N ASN A 349 -4.54 -4.15 15.44
CA ASN A 349 -5.19 -3.03 16.12
C ASN A 349 -6.70 -3.22 16.27
N MET A 350 -7.37 -3.81 15.27
CA MET A 350 -8.79 -4.15 15.38
C MET A 350 -9.03 -5.27 16.40
N LEU A 351 -8.25 -6.37 16.37
CA LEU A 351 -8.37 -7.48 17.32
C LEU A 351 -8.16 -7.03 18.77
N ASN A 352 -7.24 -6.11 19.00
CA ASN A 352 -6.96 -5.57 20.33
C ASN A 352 -7.95 -4.47 20.76
N HIS A 353 -8.88 -4.05 19.89
CA HIS A 353 -9.81 -2.98 20.24
C HIS A 353 -10.91 -3.49 21.21
N PRO A 354 -11.22 -2.76 22.30
CA PRO A 354 -12.19 -3.22 23.30
C PRO A 354 -13.60 -3.45 22.75
N ASP A 355 -13.97 -2.74 21.69
CA ASP A 355 -15.29 -2.81 21.08
C ASP A 355 -15.38 -3.83 19.93
N ILE A 356 -14.32 -4.59 19.63
CA ILE A 356 -14.35 -5.55 18.53
C ILE A 356 -15.49 -6.57 18.66
N LYS A 357 -15.78 -7.03 19.89
CA LYS A 357 -16.85 -7.98 20.17
C LYS A 357 -18.26 -7.42 19.94
N LYS A 358 -18.40 -6.10 19.84
CA LYS A 358 -19.67 -5.41 19.56
C LYS A 358 -19.87 -5.18 18.06
N SER A 359 -18.85 -5.34 17.26
CA SER A 359 -18.89 -5.10 15.81
C SER A 359 -19.28 -6.38 15.08
N ASP A 360 -20.33 -6.31 14.27
CA ASP A 360 -20.69 -7.41 13.37
C ASP A 360 -19.77 -7.38 12.14
N MET A 361 -18.83 -8.31 12.09
CA MET A 361 -17.85 -8.45 11.03
C MET A 361 -18.18 -9.56 10.02
N THR A 362 -19.34 -10.20 10.14
CA THR A 362 -19.73 -11.37 9.33
C THR A 362 -20.04 -11.06 7.87
N SER A 363 -20.04 -9.79 7.47
CA SER A 363 -20.18 -9.39 6.07
C SER A 363 -18.91 -9.64 5.24
N ILE A 364 -17.76 -9.71 5.90
CA ILE A 364 -16.47 -9.87 5.24
C ILE A 364 -16.39 -11.30 4.68
N LYS A 365 -16.19 -11.41 3.35
CA LYS A 365 -15.99 -12.68 2.66
C LYS A 365 -14.51 -13.01 2.53
N ALA A 366 -13.71 -12.00 2.21
CA ALA A 366 -12.29 -12.14 1.97
C ALA A 366 -11.50 -10.94 2.50
N CYS A 367 -10.30 -11.23 3.00
CA CYS A 367 -9.28 -10.25 3.31
C CYS A 367 -8.05 -10.51 2.45
N PHE A 368 -7.34 -9.46 2.09
CA PHE A 368 -6.04 -9.58 1.44
C PHE A 368 -4.98 -8.92 2.32
N SER A 369 -4.04 -9.71 2.83
CA SER A 369 -2.95 -9.24 3.70
C SER A 369 -1.65 -9.15 2.91
N GLY A 370 -0.95 -8.03 3.01
CA GLY A 370 0.32 -7.81 2.32
C GLY A 370 1.19 -6.76 2.99
N SER A 371 2.30 -6.42 2.35
CA SER A 371 3.35 -5.49 2.80
C SER A 371 4.25 -6.01 3.92
N ALA A 372 3.79 -6.89 4.77
CA ALA A 372 4.55 -7.56 5.82
C ALA A 372 3.90 -8.91 6.17
N PRO A 373 4.61 -9.84 6.81
CA PRO A 373 4.04 -11.10 7.28
C PRO A 373 2.96 -10.87 8.33
N LEU A 374 1.90 -11.67 8.29
CA LEU A 374 0.86 -11.70 9.31
C LEU A 374 1.07 -12.92 10.20
N ALA A 375 1.03 -12.73 11.52
CA ALA A 375 1.22 -13.84 12.46
C ALA A 375 0.08 -14.86 12.35
N VAL A 376 0.42 -16.15 12.42
CA VAL A 376 -0.52 -17.27 12.26
C VAL A 376 -1.71 -17.19 13.23
N ASP A 377 -1.44 -16.85 14.49
CA ASP A 377 -2.48 -16.72 15.52
C ASP A 377 -3.48 -15.59 15.18
N ILE A 378 -2.99 -14.49 14.62
CA ILE A 378 -3.83 -13.36 14.16
C ILE A 378 -4.73 -13.80 13.00
N ILE A 379 -4.20 -14.57 12.05
CA ILE A 379 -4.99 -15.13 10.95
C ILE A 379 -6.14 -15.98 11.52
N HIS A 380 -5.82 -16.95 12.36
CA HIS A 380 -6.81 -17.86 12.92
C HIS A 380 -7.87 -17.16 13.78
N GLU A 381 -7.46 -16.18 14.59
CA GLU A 381 -8.38 -15.41 15.44
C GLU A 381 -9.34 -14.57 14.59
N PHE A 382 -8.81 -13.87 13.57
CA PHE A 382 -9.63 -13.03 12.71
C PHE A 382 -10.59 -13.85 11.84
N GLU A 383 -10.12 -14.95 11.24
CA GLU A 383 -10.95 -15.86 10.45
C GLU A 383 -12.07 -16.50 11.29
N LYS A 384 -11.75 -16.93 12.51
CA LYS A 384 -12.75 -17.46 13.46
C LYS A 384 -13.82 -16.44 13.80
N MET A 385 -13.46 -15.16 13.93
CA MET A 385 -14.38 -14.09 14.28
C MET A 385 -15.28 -13.67 13.12
N THR A 386 -14.73 -13.62 11.91
CA THR A 386 -15.42 -13.08 10.74
C THR A 386 -16.07 -14.14 9.87
N GLY A 387 -15.53 -15.35 9.87
CA GLY A 387 -15.83 -16.40 8.87
C GLY A 387 -15.15 -16.13 7.50
N ALA A 388 -14.42 -15.03 7.37
CA ALA A 388 -13.72 -14.65 6.13
C ALA A 388 -12.44 -15.48 5.93
N VAL A 389 -11.97 -15.50 4.68
CA VAL A 389 -10.67 -16.08 4.32
C VAL A 389 -9.63 -14.97 4.22
N ILE A 390 -8.51 -15.10 4.94
CA ILE A 390 -7.36 -14.20 4.78
C ILE A 390 -6.40 -14.79 3.74
N ILE A 391 -6.20 -14.07 2.66
CA ILE A 391 -5.22 -14.38 1.63
C ILE A 391 -3.98 -13.55 1.87
N GLU A 392 -2.86 -14.21 2.16
CA GLU A 392 -1.57 -13.55 2.19
C GLU A 392 -1.00 -13.46 0.78
N GLY A 393 -0.37 -12.34 0.46
CA GLY A 393 0.30 -12.14 -0.81
C GLY A 393 1.56 -11.32 -0.69
N PHE A 394 2.40 -11.47 -1.71
CA PHE A 394 3.68 -10.77 -1.83
C PHE A 394 3.73 -10.00 -3.13
N GLY A 395 4.46 -8.91 -3.06
CA GLY A 395 4.75 -8.08 -4.20
C GLY A 395 5.48 -6.80 -3.80
N MET A 396 5.73 -5.98 -4.79
CA MET A 396 6.50 -4.75 -4.63
C MET A 396 6.03 -3.71 -5.64
N THR A 397 6.41 -2.47 -5.46
CA THR A 397 6.02 -1.39 -6.37
C THR A 397 6.43 -1.70 -7.81
N GLU A 398 7.60 -2.29 -7.98
CA GLU A 398 8.19 -2.70 -9.24
C GLU A 398 7.41 -3.81 -9.98
N SER A 399 6.40 -4.40 -9.32
CA SER A 399 5.53 -5.45 -9.90
C SER A 399 4.03 -5.14 -9.87
N SER A 400 3.59 -3.91 -9.66
CA SER A 400 2.23 -3.34 -9.86
C SER A 400 1.07 -3.74 -8.93
N PRO A 401 1.11 -4.30 -7.73
CA PRO A 401 2.27 -4.78 -6.99
C PRO A 401 2.44 -6.30 -6.94
N VAL A 402 1.37 -7.11 -7.17
CA VAL A 402 1.28 -8.51 -6.72
C VAL A 402 2.01 -9.46 -7.65
N THR A 403 2.78 -10.37 -7.07
CA THR A 403 3.44 -11.48 -7.79
C THR A 403 3.02 -12.86 -7.28
N HIS A 404 2.74 -12.96 -5.98
CA HIS A 404 2.35 -14.21 -5.32
C HIS A 404 1.11 -13.99 -4.45
N MET A 405 0.25 -14.97 -4.38
CA MET A 405 -0.89 -15.04 -3.45
C MET A 405 -1.16 -16.48 -3.02
N ASN A 406 -1.57 -16.67 -1.78
CA ASN A 406 -2.16 -17.95 -1.39
C ASN A 406 -3.47 -18.17 -2.14
N PRO A 407 -3.80 -19.39 -2.58
CA PRO A 407 -5.06 -19.70 -3.27
C PRO A 407 -6.28 -19.35 -2.42
N PHE A 408 -7.31 -18.75 -3.03
CA PHE A 408 -8.56 -18.43 -2.35
C PHE A 408 -9.37 -19.68 -2.03
N ASP A 409 -9.53 -20.57 -3.01
CA ASP A 409 -10.32 -21.80 -2.95
C ASP A 409 -9.46 -23.09 -3.04
N GLY A 410 -8.17 -22.98 -2.70
CA GLY A 410 -7.20 -24.06 -2.73
C GLY A 410 -6.52 -24.30 -1.39
N ILE A 411 -5.39 -24.99 -1.43
CA ILE A 411 -4.55 -25.20 -0.25
C ILE A 411 -3.84 -23.89 0.08
N ARG A 412 -4.07 -23.35 1.27
CA ARG A 412 -3.34 -22.21 1.81
C ARG A 412 -2.25 -22.72 2.75
N LYS A 413 -1.01 -22.34 2.49
CA LYS A 413 0.10 -22.60 3.41
C LYS A 413 0.39 -21.32 4.18
N VAL A 414 -0.19 -21.21 5.38
CA VAL A 414 0.01 -20.06 6.26
C VAL A 414 1.49 -19.88 6.56
N GLY A 415 1.96 -18.61 6.52
CA GLY A 415 3.39 -18.28 6.63
C GLY A 415 4.15 -18.30 5.29
N SER A 416 3.53 -18.85 4.21
CA SER A 416 4.00 -18.64 2.84
C SER A 416 3.39 -17.38 2.25
N VAL A 417 4.06 -16.79 1.26
CA VAL A 417 3.48 -15.73 0.43
C VAL A 417 2.60 -16.29 -0.69
N GLY A 418 2.37 -17.60 -0.69
CA GLY A 418 1.58 -18.30 -1.68
C GLY A 418 2.38 -18.72 -2.91
N ILE A 419 1.68 -18.80 -4.02
CA ILE A 419 2.18 -19.24 -5.31
C ILE A 419 2.14 -18.08 -6.32
N PRO A 420 2.99 -18.09 -7.37
CA PRO A 420 2.94 -17.09 -8.43
C PRO A 420 1.55 -16.96 -9.04
N ILE A 421 1.10 -15.72 -9.25
CA ILE A 421 -0.17 -15.48 -9.96
C ILE A 421 -0.03 -15.83 -11.43
N PRO A 422 -1.14 -16.07 -12.18
CA PRO A 422 -1.10 -16.47 -13.58
C PRO A 422 -0.27 -15.53 -14.46
N ALA A 423 0.42 -16.06 -15.45
CA ALA A 423 1.36 -15.37 -16.34
C ALA A 423 2.58 -14.77 -15.62
N THR A 424 2.90 -15.24 -14.41
CA THR A 424 4.09 -14.85 -13.66
C THR A 424 5.03 -16.04 -13.56
N GLU A 425 6.28 -15.84 -13.96
CA GLU A 425 7.37 -16.80 -13.83
C GLU A 425 8.25 -16.37 -12.65
N CYS A 426 8.71 -17.35 -11.88
CA CYS A 426 9.55 -17.11 -10.71
C CYS A 426 10.69 -18.11 -10.67
N ARG A 427 11.86 -17.65 -10.21
CA ARG A 427 13.03 -18.48 -9.93
C ARG A 427 13.68 -18.00 -8.64
N ILE A 428 14.40 -18.88 -7.97
CA ILE A 428 15.29 -18.52 -6.86
C ILE A 428 16.70 -18.77 -7.34
N VAL A 429 17.53 -17.74 -7.34
CA VAL A 429 18.89 -17.78 -7.88
C VAL A 429 19.93 -17.53 -6.80
N ASP A 430 21.17 -17.93 -7.07
CA ASP A 430 22.29 -17.76 -6.14
C ASP A 430 22.50 -16.27 -5.78
N LEU A 431 23.00 -16.03 -4.56
CA LEU A 431 23.19 -14.69 -4.03
C LEU A 431 24.44 -13.98 -4.55
N GLU A 432 25.39 -14.72 -5.13
CA GLU A 432 26.68 -14.17 -5.58
C GLU A 432 26.55 -13.60 -6.99
N THR A 433 26.14 -14.41 -7.95
CA THR A 433 26.02 -14.01 -9.36
C THR A 433 24.58 -13.65 -9.74
N GLY A 434 23.60 -14.32 -9.15
CA GLY A 434 22.19 -14.23 -9.52
C GLY A 434 21.86 -14.94 -10.83
N GLU A 435 22.72 -15.84 -11.31
CA GLU A 435 22.58 -16.50 -12.61
C GLU A 435 22.09 -17.95 -12.48
N ASN A 436 22.52 -18.65 -11.43
CA ASN A 436 22.27 -20.07 -11.26
C ASN A 436 21.03 -20.32 -10.39
N ASP A 437 20.16 -21.24 -10.83
CA ASP A 437 19.03 -21.69 -10.01
C ASP A 437 19.49 -22.38 -8.74
N MET A 438 18.91 -22.00 -7.62
CA MET A 438 19.07 -22.72 -6.37
C MET A 438 18.22 -24.00 -6.39
N PRO A 439 18.70 -25.09 -5.81
CA PRO A 439 17.85 -26.28 -5.58
C PRO A 439 16.58 -25.90 -4.79
N VAL A 440 15.46 -26.55 -5.13
CA VAL A 440 14.20 -26.40 -4.39
C VAL A 440 14.43 -26.64 -2.89
N GLY A 441 13.88 -25.79 -2.05
CA GLY A 441 14.06 -25.79 -0.60
C GLY A 441 15.25 -24.98 -0.10
N LEU A 442 16.21 -24.59 -0.95
CA LEU A 442 17.36 -23.78 -0.55
C LEU A 442 17.11 -22.28 -0.77
N PRO A 443 17.61 -21.42 0.13
CA PRO A 443 17.43 -19.98 0.02
C PRO A 443 18.31 -19.36 -1.07
N GLY A 444 17.75 -18.38 -1.78
CA GLY A 444 18.43 -17.56 -2.78
C GLY A 444 17.62 -16.30 -3.08
N GLU A 445 18.06 -15.47 -4.02
CA GLU A 445 17.32 -14.29 -4.45
C GLU A 445 16.12 -14.67 -5.31
N LEU A 446 14.93 -14.20 -4.91
CA LEU A 446 13.73 -14.34 -5.73
C LEU A 446 13.81 -13.41 -6.93
N ILE A 447 13.70 -13.97 -8.13
CA ILE A 447 13.53 -13.20 -9.36
C ILE A 447 12.18 -13.49 -10.02
N VAL A 448 11.59 -12.47 -10.62
CA VAL A 448 10.22 -12.54 -11.14
C VAL A 448 10.17 -11.97 -12.56
N LYS A 449 9.41 -12.65 -13.44
CA LYS A 449 9.12 -12.19 -14.78
C LYS A 449 7.62 -12.27 -15.05
N GLY A 450 7.03 -11.19 -15.56
CA GLY A 450 5.59 -11.15 -15.83
C GLY A 450 5.15 -9.82 -16.41
N PRO A 451 3.92 -9.76 -16.94
CA PRO A 451 3.40 -8.57 -17.60
C PRO A 451 3.20 -7.37 -16.64
N GLN A 452 3.15 -7.63 -15.33
CA GLN A 452 3.01 -6.62 -14.28
C GLN A 452 4.34 -5.97 -13.85
N VAL A 453 5.47 -6.46 -14.36
CA VAL A 453 6.80 -5.92 -14.00
C VAL A 453 7.00 -4.57 -14.66
N MET A 454 7.53 -3.62 -13.90
CA MET A 454 7.78 -2.23 -14.29
C MET A 454 8.62 -2.08 -15.57
N LYS A 455 8.52 -0.91 -16.18
CA LYS A 455 9.39 -0.52 -17.31
C LYS A 455 10.82 -0.17 -16.88
N GLY A 456 11.01 0.24 -15.61
CA GLY A 456 12.27 0.67 -15.04
C GLY A 456 12.09 1.82 -14.06
N TYR A 457 13.22 2.45 -13.66
CA TYR A 457 13.21 3.62 -12.78
C TYR A 457 13.41 4.90 -13.59
N LYS A 458 12.59 5.90 -13.32
CA LYS A 458 12.67 7.25 -13.92
C LYS A 458 14.05 7.86 -13.68
N ASN A 459 14.71 8.31 -14.74
CA ASN A 459 16.02 8.99 -14.69
C ASN A 459 17.13 8.19 -13.98
N ARG A 460 17.00 6.84 -13.89
CA ARG A 460 17.94 5.95 -13.20
C ARG A 460 18.26 4.71 -14.04
N PRO A 461 18.91 4.85 -15.20
CA PRO A 461 19.22 3.71 -16.08
C PRO A 461 20.11 2.67 -15.38
N ASP A 462 21.13 3.10 -14.64
CA ASP A 462 22.05 2.19 -13.92
C ASP A 462 21.33 1.32 -12.87
N GLU A 463 20.35 1.90 -12.16
CA GLU A 463 19.55 1.18 -11.19
C GLU A 463 18.54 0.24 -11.87
N THR A 464 18.04 0.66 -13.03
CA THR A 464 17.17 -0.17 -13.86
C THR A 464 17.91 -1.41 -14.35
N GLU A 465 19.11 -1.25 -14.91
CA GLU A 465 19.94 -2.37 -15.40
C GLU A 465 20.30 -3.36 -14.30
N LYS A 466 20.58 -2.88 -13.09
CA LYS A 466 20.83 -3.75 -11.92
C LYS A 466 19.62 -4.53 -11.48
N THR A 467 18.44 -3.96 -11.62
CA THR A 467 17.18 -4.52 -11.10
C THR A 467 16.43 -5.34 -12.15
N LEU A 468 16.52 -4.96 -13.43
CA LEU A 468 15.90 -5.66 -14.56
C LEU A 468 17.01 -6.22 -15.47
N ARG A 469 17.13 -7.57 -15.49
CA ARG A 469 18.11 -8.28 -16.30
C ARG A 469 17.40 -9.31 -17.16
N ASP A 470 17.51 -9.21 -18.48
CA ASP A 470 16.89 -10.12 -19.46
C ASP A 470 15.36 -10.32 -19.24
N GLY A 471 14.69 -9.25 -18.80
CA GLY A 471 13.27 -9.25 -18.50
C GLY A 471 12.90 -9.83 -17.12
N TRP A 472 13.87 -10.20 -16.29
CA TRP A 472 13.68 -10.63 -14.91
C TRP A 472 13.86 -9.46 -13.95
N LEU A 473 12.91 -9.30 -13.05
CA LEU A 473 12.99 -8.39 -11.91
C LEU A 473 13.72 -9.10 -10.75
N TYR A 474 14.90 -8.62 -10.40
CA TYR A 474 15.65 -9.01 -9.21
C TYR A 474 15.07 -8.28 -8.02
N THR A 475 14.33 -9.02 -7.17
CA THR A 475 13.51 -8.40 -6.12
C THR A 475 14.33 -7.86 -4.93
N GLY A 476 15.55 -8.37 -4.76
CA GLY A 476 16.35 -8.13 -3.56
C GLY A 476 15.79 -8.83 -2.31
N ASP A 477 14.79 -9.68 -2.46
CA ASP A 477 14.24 -10.50 -1.38
C ASP A 477 14.79 -11.92 -1.49
N ILE A 478 15.22 -12.49 -0.36
CA ILE A 478 15.68 -13.88 -0.25
C ILE A 478 14.48 -14.75 0.04
N ALA A 479 14.31 -15.81 -0.72
CA ALA A 479 13.18 -16.72 -0.58
C ALA A 479 13.59 -18.18 -0.72
N THR A 480 12.71 -19.08 -0.32
CA THR A 480 12.73 -20.51 -0.63
C THR A 480 11.43 -20.90 -1.34
N MET A 481 11.45 -21.96 -2.12
CA MET A 481 10.25 -22.58 -2.69
C MET A 481 10.19 -24.03 -2.22
N ASP A 482 9.01 -24.50 -1.79
CA ASP A 482 8.81 -25.90 -1.47
C ASP A 482 8.49 -26.75 -2.73
N GLU A 483 8.38 -28.06 -2.57
CA GLU A 483 8.12 -29.00 -3.67
C GLU A 483 6.75 -28.81 -4.33
N ASP A 484 5.78 -28.24 -3.59
CA ASP A 484 4.44 -27.90 -4.11
C ASP A 484 4.41 -26.56 -4.86
N GLY A 485 5.50 -25.78 -4.82
CA GLY A 485 5.63 -24.49 -5.50
C GLY A 485 5.17 -23.29 -4.68
N TYR A 486 5.06 -23.42 -3.35
CA TYR A 486 4.81 -22.28 -2.45
C TYR A 486 6.12 -21.59 -2.10
N PHE A 487 6.08 -20.26 -2.11
CA PHE A 487 7.22 -19.42 -1.81
C PHE A 487 7.17 -18.87 -0.38
N TYR A 488 8.34 -18.80 0.24
CA TYR A 488 8.53 -18.30 1.60
C TYR A 488 9.60 -17.22 1.57
N ILE A 489 9.26 -16.00 1.97
CA ILE A 489 10.24 -14.92 2.08
C ILE A 489 11.05 -15.14 3.36
N VAL A 490 12.35 -15.30 3.19
CA VAL A 490 13.28 -15.49 4.30
C VAL A 490 13.71 -14.15 4.87
N ASP A 491 14.25 -13.24 4.02
CA ASP A 491 14.67 -11.89 4.42
C ASP A 491 14.95 -11.01 3.19
N ARG A 492 15.53 -9.84 3.43
CA ARG A 492 16.07 -8.97 2.39
C ARG A 492 17.57 -9.18 2.21
N LYS A 493 18.03 -9.32 0.96
CA LYS A 493 19.44 -9.50 0.61
C LYS A 493 20.35 -8.45 1.27
N LYS A 494 19.93 -7.18 1.27
CA LYS A 494 20.66 -6.05 1.87
C LYS A 494 20.60 -5.95 3.39
N ASP A 495 19.64 -6.64 4.02
CA ASP A 495 19.47 -6.65 5.48
C ASP A 495 20.14 -7.87 6.12
N MET A 496 20.55 -8.85 5.31
CA MET A 496 21.29 -10.03 5.73
C MET A 496 22.58 -9.62 6.45
N ILE A 497 22.83 -10.25 7.60
CA ILE A 497 24.00 -10.01 8.45
C ILE A 497 25.03 -11.10 8.17
N ILE A 498 26.26 -10.70 7.87
CA ILE A 498 27.36 -11.66 7.62
C ILE A 498 28.17 -11.81 8.91
N SER A 499 27.82 -12.81 9.73
CA SER A 499 28.44 -13.06 11.02
C SER A 499 29.35 -14.28 11.00
N GLY A 500 30.66 -14.07 11.05
CA GLY A 500 31.63 -15.14 11.07
C GLY A 500 31.60 -16.05 9.84
N GLY A 501 31.26 -15.50 8.67
CA GLY A 501 31.12 -16.22 7.40
C GLY A 501 29.74 -16.89 7.22
N PHE A 502 28.83 -16.75 8.17
CA PHE A 502 27.47 -17.27 8.06
C PHE A 502 26.49 -16.17 7.65
N ASN A 503 25.56 -16.50 6.74
CA ASN A 503 24.41 -15.66 6.43
C ASN A 503 23.40 -15.76 7.57
N VAL A 504 23.19 -14.66 8.27
CA VAL A 504 22.21 -14.54 9.35
C VAL A 504 21.08 -13.66 8.84
N TYR A 505 19.88 -14.19 8.87
CA TYR A 505 18.69 -13.50 8.44
C TYR A 505 18.03 -12.82 9.66
N PRO A 506 17.97 -11.48 9.70
CA PRO A 506 17.33 -10.74 10.79
C PRO A 506 15.93 -11.24 11.13
N ARG A 507 15.15 -11.61 10.12
CA ARG A 507 13.79 -12.11 10.33
C ARG A 507 13.71 -13.35 11.21
N ASP A 508 14.65 -14.31 11.07
CA ASP A 508 14.69 -15.50 11.91
C ASP A 508 14.81 -15.14 13.39
N ILE A 509 15.56 -14.08 13.67
CA ILE A 509 15.81 -13.60 15.04
C ILE A 509 14.59 -12.83 15.54
N ASP A 510 14.06 -11.93 14.70
CA ASP A 510 12.88 -11.11 15.01
C ASP A 510 11.69 -12.02 15.35
N GLU A 511 11.41 -13.07 14.56
CA GLU A 511 10.32 -14.02 14.79
C GLU A 511 10.48 -14.78 16.12
N VAL A 512 11.69 -15.21 16.46
CA VAL A 512 11.95 -15.85 17.76
C VAL A 512 11.69 -14.88 18.91
N ILE A 513 12.15 -13.63 18.78
CA ILE A 513 11.97 -12.62 19.84
C ILE A 513 10.51 -12.17 19.95
N TYR A 514 9.77 -12.08 18.83
CA TYR A 514 8.32 -11.84 18.86
C TYR A 514 7.53 -12.92 19.62
N ALA A 515 7.99 -14.16 19.60
CA ALA A 515 7.39 -15.25 20.38
C ALA A 515 7.62 -15.12 21.90
N HIS A 516 8.45 -14.17 22.35
CA HIS A 516 8.65 -13.92 23.77
C HIS A 516 7.41 -13.21 24.37
N PRO A 517 6.82 -13.70 25.50
CA PRO A 517 5.52 -13.22 26.01
C PRO A 517 5.47 -11.72 26.32
N LYS A 518 6.62 -11.12 26.68
CA LYS A 518 6.73 -9.71 27.07
C LYS A 518 7.04 -8.76 25.89
N VAL A 519 7.36 -9.29 24.70
CA VAL A 519 7.77 -8.46 23.55
C VAL A 519 6.56 -8.07 22.73
N GLN A 520 6.50 -6.78 22.38
CA GLN A 520 5.54 -6.21 21.45
C GLN A 520 6.13 -6.08 20.05
N GLU A 521 7.37 -5.58 19.93
CA GLU A 521 8.07 -5.40 18.66
C GLU A 521 9.54 -5.72 18.80
N ALA A 522 10.12 -6.26 17.74
CA ALA A 522 11.55 -6.53 17.65
C ALA A 522 12.07 -6.19 16.24
N CYS A 523 13.31 -5.74 16.16
CA CYS A 523 14.00 -5.53 14.90
C CYS A 523 15.51 -5.74 15.06
N SER A 524 16.04 -6.72 14.36
CA SER A 524 17.47 -7.06 14.36
C SER A 524 18.21 -6.34 13.23
N ILE A 525 19.43 -5.90 13.51
CA ILE A 525 20.37 -5.33 12.53
C ILE A 525 21.76 -5.92 12.68
N GLY A 526 22.55 -5.88 11.61
CA GLY A 526 24.00 -6.09 11.68
C GLY A 526 24.73 -4.87 12.20
N ILE A 527 25.67 -5.10 13.11
CA ILE A 527 26.59 -4.09 13.62
C ILE A 527 28.03 -4.55 13.40
N PRO A 528 29.00 -3.67 13.15
CA PRO A 528 30.41 -4.05 13.01
C PRO A 528 30.93 -4.80 14.25
N HIS A 529 31.66 -5.89 14.02
CA HIS A 529 32.25 -6.70 15.09
C HIS A 529 33.70 -7.07 14.77
N SER A 530 34.58 -6.93 15.76
CA SER A 530 36.03 -7.02 15.59
C SER A 530 36.54 -8.35 15.03
N THR A 531 35.84 -9.47 15.28
CA THR A 531 36.28 -10.82 14.89
C THR A 531 35.33 -11.55 13.95
N ARG A 532 34.10 -11.05 13.74
CA ARG A 532 33.06 -11.75 12.97
C ARG A 532 32.63 -10.99 11.70
N GLY A 533 33.21 -9.82 11.43
CA GLY A 533 32.73 -8.87 10.44
C GLY A 533 31.52 -8.14 10.97
N GLU A 534 30.38 -8.81 11.07
CA GLU A 534 29.17 -8.29 11.72
C GLU A 534 28.72 -9.19 12.87
N ALA A 535 27.93 -8.59 13.78
CA ALA A 535 27.20 -9.29 14.82
C ALA A 535 25.77 -8.74 14.93
N VAL A 536 24.91 -9.48 15.61
CA VAL A 536 23.50 -9.14 15.73
C VAL A 536 23.26 -8.17 16.88
N LYS A 537 22.61 -7.05 16.59
CA LYS A 537 21.99 -6.15 17.58
C LYS A 537 20.48 -6.17 17.39
N VAL A 538 19.72 -6.15 18.50
CA VAL A 538 18.25 -6.15 18.46
C VAL A 538 17.69 -4.96 19.20
N PHE A 539 16.74 -4.26 18.57
CA PHE A 539 15.91 -3.26 19.18
C PHE A 539 14.57 -3.89 19.57
N ILE A 540 14.10 -3.64 20.80
CA ILE A 540 12.91 -4.29 21.35
C ILE A 540 11.98 -3.24 21.96
N VAL A 541 10.68 -3.36 21.64
CA VAL A 541 9.59 -2.68 22.37
C VAL A 541 8.86 -3.74 23.19
N LEU A 542 8.74 -3.52 24.49
CA LEU A 542 8.01 -4.39 25.41
C LEU A 542 6.51 -4.04 25.37
N LYS A 543 5.68 -5.02 25.70
CA LYS A 543 4.24 -4.81 25.94
C LYS A 543 4.03 -3.86 27.12
N ASP A 544 2.89 -3.20 27.13
CA ASP A 544 2.55 -2.25 28.20
C ASP A 544 2.68 -2.88 29.58
N LYS A 545 3.39 -2.19 30.50
CA LYS A 545 3.71 -2.60 31.88
C LYS A 545 4.64 -3.81 32.02
N GLU A 546 5.16 -4.38 30.92
CA GLU A 546 6.13 -5.47 31.00
C GLU A 546 7.56 -4.92 31.17
N THR A 547 8.40 -5.73 31.81
CA THR A 547 9.83 -5.49 31.97
C THR A 547 10.63 -6.75 31.64
N ALA A 548 11.73 -6.60 30.95
CA ALA A 548 12.65 -7.68 30.64
C ALA A 548 14.11 -7.19 30.74
N THR A 549 15.03 -8.09 31.00
CA THR A 549 16.48 -7.81 30.95
C THR A 549 17.05 -8.30 29.62
N GLU A 550 18.20 -7.74 29.22
CA GLU A 550 18.94 -8.22 28.04
C GLU A 550 19.27 -9.70 28.15
N ASN A 551 19.70 -10.16 29.32
CA ASN A 551 20.02 -11.57 29.56
C ASN A 551 18.81 -12.48 29.41
N GLU A 552 17.63 -12.06 29.86
CA GLU A 552 16.37 -12.81 29.70
C GLU A 552 16.08 -13.06 28.20
N ILE A 553 16.22 -12.05 27.38
CA ILE A 553 15.97 -12.16 25.92
C ILE A 553 17.09 -13.00 25.24
N ILE A 554 18.36 -12.78 25.63
CA ILE A 554 19.48 -13.56 25.09
C ILE A 554 19.31 -15.04 25.43
N ASP A 555 18.94 -15.38 26.65
CA ASP A 555 18.75 -16.75 27.08
C ASP A 555 17.54 -17.40 26.39
N PHE A 556 16.49 -16.63 26.12
CA PHE A 556 15.37 -17.07 25.30
C PHE A 556 15.81 -17.42 23.87
N CYS A 557 16.69 -16.60 23.27
CA CYS A 557 17.26 -16.85 21.96
C CYS A 557 18.18 -18.07 21.94
N LYS A 558 19.03 -18.27 22.97
CA LYS A 558 19.98 -19.40 23.04
C LYS A 558 19.33 -20.78 22.95
N THR A 559 18.11 -20.91 23.44
CA THR A 559 17.35 -22.17 23.41
C THR A 559 16.68 -22.43 22.07
N ARG A 560 16.64 -21.46 21.15
CA ARG A 560 15.86 -21.50 19.91
C ARG A 560 16.66 -21.22 18.65
N LEU A 561 17.82 -20.56 18.80
CA LEU A 561 18.65 -20.13 17.69
C LEU A 561 20.07 -20.73 17.76
N ALA A 562 20.69 -20.94 16.61
CA ALA A 562 22.10 -21.32 16.52
C ALA A 562 23.00 -20.19 17.07
N LYS A 563 24.15 -20.57 17.65
CA LYS A 563 25.04 -19.63 18.35
C LYS A 563 25.47 -18.38 17.55
N TYR A 564 25.67 -18.53 16.25
CA TYR A 564 26.07 -17.41 15.39
C TYR A 564 24.92 -16.39 15.13
N LYS A 565 23.65 -16.73 15.44
CA LYS A 565 22.48 -15.87 15.38
C LYS A 565 22.17 -15.17 16.71
N TRP A 566 22.88 -15.47 17.79
CA TRP A 566 22.57 -14.88 19.09
C TRP A 566 22.88 -13.37 19.09
N PRO A 567 21.96 -12.54 19.61
CA PRO A 567 22.23 -11.13 19.79
C PRO A 567 23.42 -10.89 20.72
N VAL A 568 24.31 -9.97 20.33
CA VAL A 568 25.41 -9.49 21.16
C VAL A 568 25.06 -8.20 21.90
N GLU A 569 24.09 -7.46 21.35
CA GLU A 569 23.55 -6.23 21.96
C GLU A 569 22.03 -6.23 21.87
N ILE A 570 21.36 -5.77 22.93
CA ILE A 570 19.91 -5.52 22.97
C ILE A 570 19.69 -4.08 23.42
N GLU A 571 18.75 -3.40 22.76
CA GLU A 571 18.36 -2.05 23.12
C GLU A 571 16.84 -1.98 23.26
N PHE A 572 16.35 -1.66 24.46
CA PHE A 572 14.93 -1.45 24.69
C PHE A 572 14.52 -0.03 24.30
N ARG A 573 13.40 0.09 23.59
CA ARG A 573 12.83 1.36 23.12
C ARG A 573 11.35 1.46 23.45
N VAL A 574 10.84 2.69 23.47
CA VAL A 574 9.39 2.96 23.63
C VAL A 574 8.66 2.67 22.30
N GLU A 575 9.31 2.96 21.18
CA GLU A 575 8.77 2.73 19.83
C GLU A 575 9.90 2.47 18.82
N LEU A 576 9.59 1.82 17.72
CA LEU A 576 10.48 1.66 16.56
C LEU A 576 10.03 2.55 15.41
N PRO A 577 10.96 3.08 14.58
CA PRO A 577 10.63 3.86 13.40
C PRO A 577 9.88 2.99 12.39
N LYS A 578 8.76 3.51 11.86
CA LYS A 578 7.88 2.79 10.93
C LYS A 578 7.51 3.63 9.73
N THR A 579 7.20 2.95 8.64
CA THR A 579 6.52 3.56 7.50
C THR A 579 5.05 3.84 7.84
N ASN A 580 4.39 4.64 7.00
CA ASN A 580 2.95 4.93 7.13
C ASN A 580 2.04 3.70 6.99
N VAL A 581 2.56 2.60 6.46
CA VAL A 581 1.88 1.29 6.41
C VAL A 581 2.33 0.37 7.55
N GLY A 582 2.96 0.91 8.59
CA GLY A 582 3.33 0.17 9.81
C GLY A 582 4.56 -0.74 9.71
N LYS A 583 5.31 -0.70 8.60
CA LYS A 583 6.54 -1.49 8.44
C LYS A 583 7.71 -0.84 9.16
N ILE A 584 8.44 -1.61 9.99
CA ILE A 584 9.61 -1.12 10.70
C ILE A 584 10.72 -0.71 9.71
N LEU A 585 11.27 0.48 9.90
CA LEU A 585 12.35 1.05 9.09
C LEU A 585 13.72 0.61 9.63
N ARG A 586 14.11 -0.64 9.32
CA ARG A 586 15.42 -1.21 9.71
C ARG A 586 16.60 -0.32 9.30
N LYS A 587 16.49 0.34 8.13
CA LYS A 587 17.46 1.31 7.63
C LYS A 587 17.71 2.46 8.61
N ASP A 588 16.65 3.02 9.19
CA ASP A 588 16.77 4.16 10.11
C ASP A 588 17.43 3.73 11.43
N LEU A 589 17.08 2.53 11.91
CA LEU A 589 17.75 1.93 13.08
C LEU A 589 19.24 1.71 12.82
N ARG A 590 19.59 1.19 11.63
CA ARG A 590 21.00 1.01 11.22
C ARG A 590 21.73 2.33 11.12
N LYS A 591 21.12 3.37 10.55
CA LYS A 591 21.69 4.73 10.48
C LYS A 591 21.93 5.31 11.86
N GLN A 592 20.92 5.27 12.74
CA GLN A 592 21.03 5.74 14.12
C GLN A 592 22.19 5.06 14.87
N GLU A 593 22.36 3.76 14.64
CA GLU A 593 23.45 2.99 15.26
C GLU A 593 24.82 3.37 14.72
N ILE A 594 24.96 3.58 13.40
CA ILE A 594 26.20 4.08 12.78
C ILE A 594 26.55 5.45 13.34
N ASP A 595 25.59 6.38 13.39
CA ASP A 595 25.77 7.73 13.90
C ASP A 595 26.18 7.69 15.39
N ARG A 596 25.55 6.81 16.21
CA ARG A 596 25.91 6.60 17.61
C ARG A 596 27.35 6.13 17.78
N ARG A 597 27.80 5.16 16.98
CA ARG A 597 29.15 4.58 17.04
C ARG A 597 30.23 5.52 16.47
N SER A 598 29.86 6.45 15.60
CA SER A 598 30.79 7.43 15.04
C SER A 598 31.03 8.62 15.96
N ASN A 599 30.09 8.91 16.86
CA ASN A 599 30.13 10.04 17.79
C ASN A 599 30.54 9.63 19.23
N GLY A 600 30.79 8.37 19.51
CA GLY A 600 31.28 7.82 20.78
C GLY A 600 32.63 7.19 20.62
#